data_b02b8a94ea6c15f40cddefad81152dc0
#
_entry.id   b02b8a94ea6c15f40cddefad81152dc0
#
_cell.length_a   1.000
_cell.length_b   1.000
_cell.length_c   1.000
_cell.angle_alpha   90.00
_cell.angle_beta   90.00
_cell.angle_gamma   90.00
#
_symmetry.space_group_name_H-M   'P 1'
#
loop_
_entity.id
_entity.type
_entity.pdbx_description
1 polymer ?
#
loop_
_entity_poly.entity_id
_entity_poly.type
_entity_poly.pdbx_seq_one_letter_code
_entity_poly.pdbx_strand_id
1 'polypeptide(L)'
;MNALLVDDDRFVVAALEKKINWEQLTITEVLTAFNIRQAQKIIEKNSIDICVCDIEMPGGSGLDLLSWVRESGKEIQFIFLTSYADFDYAKKAIELSSLDYQLKPIDFDTLFHILEKAVSKVRKNAALTQTKADSQKWKDNYRYIVDLFWKELFATTLFREPSLLETELRKKDLSYTADDLFILVLFRLYPLSGQIMPMESSMVDFSFQNITAETFQKSCILYESIVILNTFEYVVILSGLQLEQIRQPFTENLLTLFKNLQSFLHCEIACGIAPEVSLTELPETLTRLREMRESNLNSVNKPLFLQDFVPSTTSYIPPSLEVINTFLEQKQADAALQNIENYLSKYIQASGITKNFLLHLRLDIEQIVFSYLHKNGIEAHTLFSSEERDELITKSLDAVPYMFNYLRYLIQRAVEYNSFINEKDSVVDIVLNYIHQHYSEDISRTMLADMVYLNPDYLARLFKKQTQTSIINYITTYRLEKAKELLLNPDIPVGTVALKVGYGNYSYFSKLFKDVIGCTPNEYRKK
;
A
#
# COMPACT_ATOMS: atom_id res chain seq x y z
N MET A 1 -24.12 5.05 36.37
CA MET A 1 -22.90 4.72 35.58
C MET A 1 -21.78 5.65 35.99
N ASN A 2 -20.56 5.10 36.07
CA ASN A 2 -19.41 5.88 36.50
C ASN A 2 -18.41 6.01 35.33
N ALA A 3 -17.89 7.21 35.14
CA ALA A 3 -16.85 7.49 34.15
C ALA A 3 -15.52 7.76 34.84
N LEU A 4 -14.43 7.36 34.19
CA LEU A 4 -13.08 7.68 34.59
C LEU A 4 -12.40 8.49 33.48
N LEU A 5 -11.86 9.65 33.83
CA LEU A 5 -11.06 10.51 32.95
C LEU A 5 -9.59 10.35 33.33
N VAL A 6 -8.75 10.03 32.34
CA VAL A 6 -7.32 9.78 32.55
C VAL A 6 -6.50 10.61 31.56
N ASP A 7 -5.82 11.62 32.06
CA ASP A 7 -4.96 12.50 31.27
C ASP A 7 -3.94 13.15 32.22
N ASP A 8 -2.68 13.27 31.83
CA ASP A 8 -1.66 13.91 32.65
C ASP A 8 -1.79 15.44 32.67
N ASP A 9 -2.46 16.01 31.64
CA ASP A 9 -2.83 17.41 31.60
C ASP A 9 -4.11 17.69 32.38
N ARG A 10 -3.93 18.31 33.55
CA ARG A 10 -5.04 18.73 34.42
C ARG A 10 -6.05 19.69 33.76
N PHE A 11 -5.61 20.47 32.78
CA PHE A 11 -6.48 21.39 32.06
C PHE A 11 -7.42 20.62 31.12
N VAL A 12 -6.93 19.56 30.50
CA VAL A 12 -7.74 18.68 29.66
C VAL A 12 -8.80 17.98 30.52
N VAL A 13 -8.41 17.39 31.64
CA VAL A 13 -9.35 16.75 32.57
C VAL A 13 -10.41 17.73 33.05
N ALA A 14 -10.02 18.92 33.51
CA ALA A 14 -10.96 19.95 33.96
C ALA A 14 -11.90 20.45 32.84
N ALA A 15 -11.40 20.50 31.60
CA ALA A 15 -12.22 20.86 30.44
C ALA A 15 -13.26 19.77 30.14
N LEU A 16 -12.88 18.48 30.20
CA LEU A 16 -13.77 17.33 30.02
C LEU A 16 -14.85 17.30 31.10
N GLU A 17 -14.48 17.48 32.38
CA GLU A 17 -15.45 17.53 33.48
C GLU A 17 -16.49 18.64 33.31
N LYS A 18 -16.06 19.83 32.85
CA LYS A 18 -16.90 21.03 32.82
C LYS A 18 -17.74 21.17 31.54
N LYS A 19 -17.19 20.76 30.38
CA LYS A 19 -17.84 21.00 29.08
C LYS A 19 -18.80 19.88 28.66
N ILE A 20 -18.62 18.67 29.18
CA ILE A 20 -19.52 17.55 28.88
C ILE A 20 -20.67 17.57 29.85
N ASN A 21 -21.88 17.41 29.32
CA ASN A 21 -23.08 17.28 30.15
C ASN A 21 -23.26 15.81 30.59
N TRP A 22 -22.59 15.45 31.69
CA TRP A 22 -22.61 14.10 32.27
C TRP A 22 -23.99 13.65 32.75
N GLU A 23 -24.81 14.58 33.23
CA GLU A 23 -26.21 14.28 33.68
C GLU A 23 -27.08 13.83 32.50
N GLN A 24 -26.93 14.48 31.34
CA GLN A 24 -27.64 14.09 30.11
C GLN A 24 -27.25 12.67 29.66
N LEU A 25 -25.98 12.29 29.86
CA LEU A 25 -25.48 10.94 29.61
C LEU A 25 -25.83 9.93 30.69
N THR A 26 -26.56 10.37 31.79
CA THR A 26 -26.90 9.54 32.95
C THR A 26 -25.68 8.94 33.66
N ILE A 27 -24.55 9.62 33.59
CA ILE A 27 -23.35 9.31 34.34
C ILE A 27 -23.43 10.04 35.67
N THR A 28 -23.44 9.27 36.77
CA THR A 28 -23.71 9.78 38.11
C THR A 28 -22.41 10.21 38.83
N GLU A 29 -21.29 9.64 38.45
CA GLU A 29 -20.02 9.94 39.07
C GLU A 29 -18.94 9.99 38.02
N VAL A 30 -18.12 11.04 38.03
CA VAL A 30 -16.95 11.23 37.17
C VAL A 30 -15.72 11.27 38.06
N LEU A 31 -14.85 10.28 37.87
CA LEU A 31 -13.61 10.14 38.60
C LEU A 31 -12.45 10.57 37.72
N THR A 32 -11.37 11.07 38.31
CA THR A 32 -10.21 11.57 37.56
C THR A 32 -8.92 10.93 38.01
N ALA A 33 -8.02 10.68 37.05
CA ALA A 33 -6.69 10.19 37.28
C ALA A 33 -5.70 10.92 36.38
N PHE A 34 -4.51 11.16 36.86
CA PHE A 34 -3.46 11.90 36.15
C PHE A 34 -2.28 11.01 35.74
N ASN A 35 -2.39 9.73 35.92
CA ASN A 35 -1.45 8.70 35.47
C ASN A 35 -2.09 7.31 35.59
N ILE A 36 -1.45 6.32 34.96
CA ILE A 36 -1.92 4.92 34.93
C ILE A 36 -2.06 4.32 36.32
N ARG A 37 -1.11 4.54 37.21
CA ARG A 37 -1.16 3.95 38.56
C ARG A 37 -2.35 4.47 39.38
N GLN A 38 -2.73 5.74 39.22
CA GLN A 38 -3.93 6.28 39.84
C GLN A 38 -5.19 5.67 39.21
N ALA A 39 -5.24 5.59 37.88
CA ALA A 39 -6.35 4.97 37.16
C ALA A 39 -6.57 3.52 37.59
N GLN A 40 -5.52 2.70 37.67
CA GLN A 40 -5.60 1.32 38.16
C GLN A 40 -6.20 1.23 39.56
N LYS A 41 -5.72 2.05 40.51
CA LYS A 41 -6.26 2.07 41.89
C LYS A 41 -7.73 2.46 41.95
N ILE A 42 -8.15 3.38 41.09
CA ILE A 42 -9.57 3.80 41.01
C ILE A 42 -10.41 2.65 40.43
N ILE A 43 -9.96 2.01 39.36
CA ILE A 43 -10.63 0.86 38.72
C ILE A 43 -10.72 -0.35 39.65
N GLU A 44 -9.74 -0.55 40.54
CA GLU A 44 -9.79 -1.62 41.54
C GLU A 44 -10.85 -1.38 42.63
N LYS A 45 -11.02 -0.11 43.03
CA LYS A 45 -11.87 0.26 44.17
C LYS A 45 -13.32 0.61 43.78
N ASN A 46 -13.52 1.04 42.53
CA ASN A 46 -14.79 1.54 42.02
C ASN A 46 -15.26 0.74 40.80
N SER A 47 -16.58 0.65 40.64
CA SER A 47 -17.16 0.13 39.42
C SER A 47 -17.13 1.24 38.36
N ILE A 48 -16.26 1.11 37.36
CA ILE A 48 -16.14 2.04 36.22
C ILE A 48 -16.77 1.40 35.00
N ASP A 49 -17.64 2.16 34.32
CA ASP A 49 -18.34 1.72 33.12
C ASP A 49 -17.68 2.25 31.84
N ILE A 50 -17.19 3.50 31.88
CA ILE A 50 -16.59 4.20 30.75
C ILE A 50 -15.27 4.82 31.19
N CYS A 51 -14.23 4.69 30.36
CA CYS A 51 -12.93 5.32 30.56
C CYS A 51 -12.57 6.17 29.34
N VAL A 52 -12.36 7.48 29.55
CA VAL A 52 -11.78 8.38 28.54
C VAL A 52 -10.33 8.59 28.92
N CYS A 53 -9.40 8.13 28.10
CA CYS A 53 -7.99 8.03 28.46
C CYS A 53 -7.10 8.64 27.37
N ASP A 54 -6.12 9.44 27.78
CA ASP A 54 -5.01 9.79 26.89
C ASP A 54 -4.16 8.55 26.60
N ILE A 55 -3.65 8.48 25.37
CA ILE A 55 -2.74 7.40 24.96
C ILE A 55 -1.35 7.62 25.55
N GLU A 56 -0.82 8.85 25.47
CA GLU A 56 0.55 9.16 25.89
C GLU A 56 0.57 9.90 27.23
N MET A 57 1.06 9.23 28.25
CA MET A 57 1.22 9.82 29.58
C MET A 57 2.60 9.50 30.16
N PRO A 58 3.20 10.42 30.94
CA PRO A 58 4.44 10.13 31.64
C PRO A 58 4.35 8.88 32.52
N GLY A 59 5.18 7.89 32.24
CA GLY A 59 5.26 6.66 33.03
C GLY A 59 4.37 5.50 32.55
N GLY A 60 3.80 5.57 31.32
CA GLY A 60 3.12 4.46 30.66
C GLY A 60 2.05 4.91 29.67
N SER A 61 1.60 4.00 28.82
CA SER A 61 0.59 4.28 27.79
C SER A 61 -0.83 3.95 28.26
N GLY A 62 -1.83 4.76 27.82
CA GLY A 62 -3.26 4.42 28.01
C GLY A 62 -3.62 3.04 27.45
N LEU A 63 -2.88 2.55 26.44
CA LEU A 63 -3.03 1.20 25.90
C LEU A 63 -2.59 0.12 26.89
N ASP A 64 -1.56 0.39 27.71
CA ASP A 64 -1.13 -0.53 28.75
C ASP A 64 -2.22 -0.64 29.84
N LEU A 65 -2.90 0.48 30.13
CA LEU A 65 -4.04 0.48 31.03
C LEU A 65 -5.20 -0.38 30.48
N LEU A 66 -5.51 -0.24 29.20
CA LEU A 66 -6.56 -1.04 28.56
C LEU A 66 -6.19 -2.54 28.55
N SER A 67 -4.95 -2.89 28.22
CA SER A 67 -4.46 -4.27 28.25
C SER A 67 -4.65 -4.88 29.65
N TRP A 68 -4.22 -4.16 30.69
CA TRP A 68 -4.38 -4.59 32.07
C TRP A 68 -5.87 -4.76 32.46
N VAL A 69 -6.75 -3.86 32.01
CA VAL A 69 -8.20 -3.97 32.27
C VAL A 69 -8.78 -5.22 31.61
N ARG A 70 -8.37 -5.54 30.37
CA ARG A 70 -8.83 -6.75 29.65
C ARG A 70 -8.32 -8.02 30.33
N GLU A 71 -7.07 -8.06 30.76
CA GLU A 71 -6.49 -9.17 31.52
C GLU A 71 -7.19 -9.38 32.86
N SER A 72 -7.70 -8.29 33.48
CA SER A 72 -8.45 -8.34 34.72
C SER A 72 -9.92 -8.78 34.54
N GLY A 73 -10.36 -9.08 33.30
CA GLY A 73 -11.73 -9.50 32.98
C GLY A 73 -12.80 -8.43 33.19
N LYS A 74 -12.42 -7.15 33.25
CA LYS A 74 -13.36 -6.03 33.44
C LYS A 74 -13.83 -5.48 32.07
N GLU A 75 -15.13 -5.30 31.94
CA GLU A 75 -15.76 -4.78 30.72
C GLU A 75 -15.97 -3.25 30.79
N ILE A 76 -14.89 -2.49 30.74
CA ILE A 76 -14.94 -1.02 30.70
C ILE A 76 -14.89 -0.57 29.23
N GLN A 77 -15.76 0.37 28.83
CA GLN A 77 -15.72 0.96 27.50
C GLN A 77 -14.63 2.03 27.46
N PHE A 78 -13.59 1.81 26.67
CA PHE A 78 -12.47 2.74 26.52
C PHE A 78 -12.66 3.63 25.29
N ILE A 79 -12.45 4.94 25.50
CA ILE A 79 -12.39 5.96 24.47
C ILE A 79 -11.00 6.62 24.61
N PHE A 80 -10.20 6.62 23.56
CA PHE A 80 -8.88 7.23 23.61
C PHE A 80 -8.90 8.67 23.09
N LEU A 81 -8.11 9.52 23.75
CA LEU A 81 -7.73 10.84 23.27
C LEU A 81 -6.24 10.78 22.89
N THR A 82 -5.84 11.38 21.79
CA THR A 82 -4.43 11.38 21.36
C THR A 82 -4.07 12.68 20.64
N SER A 83 -2.85 13.15 20.88
CA SER A 83 -2.29 14.31 20.17
C SER A 83 -1.65 13.95 18.83
N TYR A 84 -1.41 12.67 18.56
CA TYR A 84 -0.74 12.17 17.37
C TYR A 84 -1.70 11.30 16.56
N ALA A 85 -1.71 11.55 15.26
CA ALA A 85 -2.26 10.60 14.28
C ALA A 85 -1.25 9.44 14.09
N ASP A 86 -0.82 8.81 15.20
CA ASP A 86 0.12 7.69 15.14
C ASP A 86 -0.65 6.39 14.94
N PHE A 87 -0.27 5.74 13.89
CA PHE A 87 -0.85 4.55 13.33
C PHE A 87 -0.76 3.33 14.25
N ASP A 88 0.36 3.16 14.94
CA ASP A 88 0.59 2.01 15.81
C ASP A 88 -0.31 2.05 17.05
N TYR A 89 -0.64 3.23 17.53
CA TYR A 89 -1.57 3.40 18.66
C TYR A 89 -3.01 3.08 18.27
N ALA A 90 -3.47 3.53 17.10
CA ALA A 90 -4.82 3.22 16.62
C ALA A 90 -4.99 1.70 16.37
N LYS A 91 -4.00 1.03 15.81
CA LYS A 91 -3.98 -0.43 15.59
C LYS A 91 -4.12 -1.18 16.92
N LYS A 92 -3.30 -0.84 17.90
CA LYS A 92 -3.28 -1.51 19.21
C LYS A 92 -4.56 -1.25 20.02
N ALA A 93 -5.15 -0.05 19.88
CA ALA A 93 -6.45 0.28 20.47
C ALA A 93 -7.57 -0.60 19.90
N ILE A 94 -7.56 -0.84 18.60
CA ILE A 94 -8.51 -1.72 17.90
C ILE A 94 -8.31 -3.18 18.31
N GLU A 95 -7.08 -3.68 18.32
CA GLU A 95 -6.75 -5.05 18.74
C GLU A 95 -7.22 -5.32 20.18
N LEU A 96 -7.14 -4.32 21.05
CA LEU A 96 -7.59 -4.39 22.44
C LEU A 96 -9.08 -4.08 22.60
N SER A 97 -9.83 -3.94 21.50
CA SER A 97 -11.28 -3.69 21.49
C SER A 97 -11.68 -2.41 22.27
N SER A 98 -10.97 -1.29 22.05
CA SER A 98 -11.46 0.03 22.46
C SER A 98 -12.76 0.38 21.73
N LEU A 99 -13.57 1.24 22.30
CA LEU A 99 -14.84 1.65 21.69
C LEU A 99 -14.61 2.62 20.54
N ASP A 100 -13.74 3.63 20.78
CA ASP A 100 -13.47 4.69 19.82
C ASP A 100 -12.16 5.42 20.18
N TYR A 101 -11.67 6.29 19.29
CA TYR A 101 -10.59 7.20 19.60
C TYR A 101 -10.83 8.58 18.95
N GLN A 102 -10.32 9.65 19.55
CA GLN A 102 -10.44 11.02 19.04
C GLN A 102 -9.10 11.74 19.11
N LEU A 103 -8.81 12.52 18.04
CA LEU A 103 -7.63 13.37 17.99
C LEU A 103 -7.82 14.66 18.79
N LYS A 104 -6.79 15.09 19.50
CA LYS A 104 -6.70 16.43 20.07
C LYS A 104 -6.33 17.44 18.95
N PRO A 105 -6.93 18.65 18.88
CA PRO A 105 -7.80 19.26 19.88
C PRO A 105 -9.20 18.65 19.94
N ILE A 106 -9.70 18.45 21.16
CA ILE A 106 -10.95 17.74 21.41
C ILE A 106 -12.13 18.52 20.84
N ASP A 107 -12.86 17.89 19.93
CA ASP A 107 -14.21 18.32 19.56
C ASP A 107 -15.21 17.72 20.55
N PHE A 108 -15.76 18.57 21.40
CA PHE A 108 -16.65 18.15 22.50
C PHE A 108 -17.99 17.61 21.99
N ASP A 109 -18.46 18.07 20.85
CA ASP A 109 -19.72 17.59 20.25
C ASP A 109 -19.52 16.16 19.73
N THR A 110 -18.43 15.92 19.03
CA THR A 110 -18.03 14.57 18.58
C THR A 110 -17.81 13.63 19.78
N LEU A 111 -17.08 14.09 20.80
CA LEU A 111 -16.83 13.28 22.00
C LEU A 111 -18.14 12.96 22.75
N PHE A 112 -19.08 13.91 22.80
CA PHE A 112 -20.39 13.67 23.41
C PHE A 112 -21.13 12.53 22.70
N HIS A 113 -21.14 12.51 21.36
CA HIS A 113 -21.74 11.42 20.59
C HIS A 113 -21.05 10.07 20.80
N ILE A 114 -19.72 10.06 20.94
CA ILE A 114 -18.99 8.84 21.27
C ILE A 114 -19.38 8.32 22.66
N LEU A 115 -19.53 9.23 23.63
CA LEU A 115 -19.99 8.91 24.98
C LEU A 115 -21.44 8.40 24.98
N GLU A 116 -22.33 8.94 24.16
CA GLU A 116 -23.70 8.42 23.98
C GLU A 116 -23.65 6.96 23.47
N LYS A 117 -22.79 6.66 22.51
CA LYS A 117 -22.58 5.27 22.04
C LYS A 117 -22.06 4.39 23.18
N ALA A 118 -21.11 4.88 23.98
CA ALA A 118 -20.57 4.16 25.13
C ALA A 118 -21.67 3.84 26.16
N VAL A 119 -22.44 4.84 26.54
CA VAL A 119 -23.60 4.69 27.46
C VAL A 119 -24.62 3.70 26.92
N SER A 120 -24.96 3.80 25.63
CA SER A 120 -25.86 2.85 24.97
C SER A 120 -25.34 1.42 25.03
N LYS A 121 -24.03 1.23 24.80
CA LYS A 121 -23.38 -0.07 24.85
C LYS A 121 -23.36 -0.62 26.28
N VAL A 122 -23.04 0.20 27.28
CA VAL A 122 -23.05 -0.20 28.69
C VAL A 122 -24.49 -0.58 29.13
N ARG A 123 -25.49 0.21 28.75
CA ARG A 123 -26.92 -0.09 29.05
C ARG A 123 -27.39 -1.38 28.41
N LYS A 124 -27.01 -1.61 27.14
CA LYS A 124 -27.32 -2.86 26.44
C LYS A 124 -26.68 -4.04 27.17
N ASN A 125 -25.42 -3.91 27.59
CA ASN A 125 -24.75 -4.95 28.36
C ASN A 125 -25.44 -5.18 29.74
N ALA A 126 -25.80 -4.13 30.47
CA ALA A 126 -26.44 -4.23 31.78
C ALA A 126 -27.88 -4.81 31.72
N ALA A 127 -28.67 -4.40 30.71
CA ALA A 127 -30.00 -4.95 30.49
C ALA A 127 -29.99 -6.44 30.08
N LEU A 128 -28.89 -6.88 29.49
CA LEU A 128 -28.68 -8.25 29.01
C LEU A 128 -28.14 -9.19 30.10
N THR A 129 -27.46 -8.66 31.11
CA THR A 129 -26.96 -9.45 32.25
C THR A 129 -28.09 -10.00 33.12
N GLN A 130 -29.28 -9.37 33.07
CA GLN A 130 -30.47 -9.84 33.80
C GLN A 130 -31.39 -10.82 33.04
N THR A 131 -31.27 -10.89 31.72
CA THR A 131 -32.09 -11.81 30.92
C THR A 131 -31.38 -12.27 29.65
N LYS A 132 -30.50 -13.19 29.64
CA LYS A 132 -29.97 -13.84 28.39
C LYS A 132 -28.49 -13.68 28.15
N ALA A 133 -27.68 -14.39 28.85
CA ALA A 133 -26.32 -14.78 28.42
C ALA A 133 -26.33 -15.49 27.03
N ASP A 134 -27.44 -16.08 26.64
CA ASP A 134 -27.57 -16.80 25.36
C ASP A 134 -27.95 -15.92 24.17
N SER A 135 -28.70 -14.81 24.36
CA SER A 135 -29.17 -14.02 23.21
C SER A 135 -28.17 -12.98 22.69
N GLN A 136 -27.16 -12.64 23.48
CA GLN A 136 -26.11 -11.70 23.06
C GLN A 136 -25.03 -12.43 22.23
N LYS A 137 -24.60 -13.59 22.68
CA LYS A 137 -23.78 -14.49 21.85
C LYS A 137 -24.45 -14.78 20.50
N TRP A 138 -25.78 -14.81 20.50
CA TRP A 138 -26.55 -15.06 19.29
C TRP A 138 -26.54 -13.87 18.32
N LYS A 139 -26.63 -12.61 18.80
CA LYS A 139 -26.60 -11.42 17.94
C LYS A 139 -25.22 -11.14 17.34
N ASP A 140 -24.17 -11.28 18.12
CA ASP A 140 -22.80 -11.12 17.63
C ASP A 140 -22.45 -12.27 16.66
N ASN A 141 -22.89 -13.51 16.97
CA ASN A 141 -22.81 -14.64 16.06
C ASN A 141 -23.70 -14.45 14.82
N TYR A 142 -24.89 -13.86 14.95
CA TYR A 142 -25.77 -13.63 13.81
C TYR A 142 -25.15 -12.67 12.81
N ARG A 143 -24.58 -11.54 13.26
CA ARG A 143 -23.88 -10.61 12.37
C ARG A 143 -22.67 -11.26 11.68
N TYR A 144 -21.92 -12.05 12.42
CA TYR A 144 -20.82 -12.84 11.85
C TYR A 144 -21.31 -13.85 10.80
N ILE A 145 -22.43 -14.53 11.06
CA ILE A 145 -23.05 -15.46 10.12
C ILE A 145 -23.53 -14.71 8.86
N VAL A 146 -24.15 -13.55 9.01
CA VAL A 146 -24.55 -12.68 7.89
C VAL A 146 -23.33 -12.27 7.05
N ASP A 147 -22.28 -11.76 7.68
CA ASP A 147 -21.05 -11.35 6.96
C ASP A 147 -20.37 -12.53 6.27
N LEU A 148 -20.36 -13.70 6.91
CA LEU A 148 -19.84 -14.94 6.32
C LEU A 148 -20.68 -15.38 5.11
N PHE A 149 -22.02 -15.34 5.23
CA PHE A 149 -22.91 -15.67 4.13
C PHE A 149 -22.66 -14.79 2.90
N TRP A 150 -22.56 -13.46 3.09
CA TRP A 150 -22.29 -12.53 2.01
C TRP A 150 -20.93 -12.79 1.35
N LYS A 151 -19.90 -13.11 2.15
CA LYS A 151 -18.58 -13.51 1.62
C LYS A 151 -18.64 -14.77 0.79
N GLU A 152 -19.33 -15.80 1.29
CA GLU A 152 -19.50 -17.08 0.60
C GLU A 152 -20.30 -16.91 -0.70
N LEU A 153 -21.35 -16.06 -0.69
CA LEU A 153 -22.16 -15.79 -1.87
C LEU A 153 -21.32 -15.27 -3.05
N PHE A 154 -20.34 -14.41 -2.78
CA PHE A 154 -19.46 -13.87 -3.81
C PHE A 154 -18.22 -14.74 -4.11
N ALA A 155 -17.86 -15.66 -3.21
CA ALA A 155 -16.70 -16.53 -3.38
C ALA A 155 -17.00 -17.82 -4.17
N THR A 156 -18.27 -18.26 -4.17
CA THR A 156 -18.65 -19.56 -4.76
C THR A 156 -19.67 -19.39 -5.90
N THR A 157 -19.68 -20.35 -6.82
CA THR A 157 -20.69 -20.44 -7.88
C THR A 157 -21.89 -21.30 -7.46
N LEU A 158 -21.86 -21.88 -6.26
CA LEU A 158 -22.86 -22.85 -5.79
C LEU A 158 -24.25 -22.23 -5.57
N PHE A 159 -24.30 -20.95 -5.22
CA PHE A 159 -25.56 -20.24 -4.93
C PHE A 159 -26.31 -19.70 -6.15
N ARG A 160 -25.89 -20.08 -7.37
CA ARG A 160 -26.63 -19.75 -8.61
C ARG A 160 -27.93 -20.56 -8.73
N GLU A 161 -28.02 -21.70 -8.03
CA GLU A 161 -29.24 -22.48 -7.98
C GLU A 161 -30.10 -22.06 -6.78
N PRO A 162 -31.36 -21.58 -6.98
CA PRO A 162 -32.24 -21.12 -5.91
C PRO A 162 -32.44 -22.14 -4.79
N SER A 163 -32.52 -23.44 -5.14
CA SER A 163 -32.72 -24.53 -4.18
C SER A 163 -31.56 -24.71 -3.20
N LEU A 164 -30.32 -24.51 -3.67
CA LEU A 164 -29.12 -24.58 -2.83
C LEU A 164 -29.01 -23.33 -1.95
N LEU A 165 -29.32 -22.17 -2.51
CA LEU A 165 -29.33 -20.91 -1.77
C LEU A 165 -30.34 -20.97 -0.62
N GLU A 166 -31.59 -21.39 -0.87
CA GLU A 166 -32.59 -21.51 0.18
C GLU A 166 -32.19 -22.50 1.28
N THR A 167 -31.52 -23.59 0.90
CA THR A 167 -31.02 -24.58 1.86
C THR A 167 -29.97 -23.96 2.79
N GLU A 168 -29.06 -23.16 2.24
CA GLU A 168 -28.03 -22.47 3.05
C GLU A 168 -28.62 -21.34 3.90
N LEU A 169 -29.60 -20.59 3.40
CA LEU A 169 -30.31 -19.57 4.17
C LEU A 169 -30.99 -20.20 5.40
N ARG A 170 -31.68 -21.35 5.20
CA ARG A 170 -32.32 -22.08 6.30
C ARG A 170 -31.32 -22.64 7.31
N LYS A 171 -30.20 -23.21 6.85
CA LYS A 171 -29.13 -23.71 7.75
C LYS A 171 -28.53 -22.63 8.62
N LYS A 172 -28.39 -21.42 8.06
CA LYS A 172 -27.81 -20.28 8.75
C LYS A 172 -28.84 -19.45 9.52
N ASP A 173 -30.13 -19.85 9.48
CA ASP A 173 -31.25 -19.14 10.09
C ASP A 173 -31.32 -17.66 9.67
N LEU A 174 -31.10 -17.41 8.37
CA LEU A 174 -31.18 -16.09 7.78
C LEU A 174 -32.57 -15.82 7.24
N SER A 175 -33.06 -14.58 7.44
CA SER A 175 -34.42 -14.15 7.06
C SER A 175 -34.55 -13.77 5.58
N TYR A 176 -33.50 -13.91 4.79
CA TYR A 176 -33.52 -13.61 3.35
C TYR A 176 -34.24 -14.69 2.55
N THR A 177 -34.82 -14.23 1.44
CA THR A 177 -35.41 -15.10 0.42
C THR A 177 -34.66 -14.92 -0.92
N ALA A 178 -34.80 -15.88 -1.83
CA ALA A 178 -34.17 -15.81 -3.14
C ALA A 178 -34.61 -14.60 -3.97
N ASP A 179 -35.84 -14.12 -3.73
CA ASP A 179 -36.47 -13.01 -4.47
C ASP A 179 -36.24 -11.65 -3.83
N ASP A 180 -35.62 -11.60 -2.65
CA ASP A 180 -35.31 -10.31 -2.01
C ASP A 180 -34.36 -9.48 -2.89
N LEU A 181 -34.69 -8.17 -3.01
CA LEU A 181 -33.98 -7.26 -3.89
C LEU A 181 -32.91 -6.49 -3.13
N PHE A 182 -31.73 -6.46 -3.75
CA PHE A 182 -30.56 -5.76 -3.22
C PHE A 182 -29.90 -4.91 -4.29
N ILE A 183 -29.24 -3.85 -3.83
CA ILE A 183 -28.37 -3.01 -4.66
C ILE A 183 -26.93 -3.32 -4.27
N LEU A 184 -26.08 -3.64 -5.24
CA LEU A 184 -24.64 -3.74 -5.05
C LEU A 184 -23.96 -2.43 -5.40
N VAL A 185 -23.07 -1.98 -4.50
CA VAL A 185 -22.16 -0.88 -4.77
C VAL A 185 -20.73 -1.41 -4.65
N LEU A 186 -20.07 -1.54 -5.77
CA LEU A 186 -18.67 -2.00 -5.87
C LEU A 186 -17.73 -0.81 -5.75
N PHE A 187 -16.82 -0.86 -4.79
CA PHE A 187 -15.75 0.12 -4.62
C PHE A 187 -14.38 -0.51 -4.89
N ARG A 188 -13.52 0.24 -5.57
CA ARG A 188 -12.10 -0.04 -5.66
C ARG A 188 -11.33 1.21 -5.29
N LEU A 189 -10.45 1.11 -4.29
CA LEU A 189 -9.58 2.19 -3.87
C LEU A 189 -8.23 2.09 -4.59
N TYR A 190 -7.73 3.22 -5.05
CA TYR A 190 -6.45 3.35 -5.71
C TYR A 190 -5.56 4.32 -4.91
N PRO A 191 -4.54 3.83 -4.17
CA PRO A 191 -3.62 4.70 -3.45
C PRO A 191 -2.92 5.70 -4.38
N LEU A 192 -2.82 6.97 -3.99
CA LEU A 192 -2.10 7.98 -4.77
C LEU A 192 -0.59 7.68 -4.76
N SER A 193 0.04 7.76 -5.93
CA SER A 193 1.47 7.46 -6.08
C SER A 193 2.35 8.49 -5.37
N GLY A 194 3.41 8.02 -4.70
CA GLY A 194 4.36 8.85 -3.96
C GLY A 194 4.08 8.93 -2.46
N GLN A 195 2.92 8.53 -2.02
CA GLN A 195 2.65 8.16 -0.64
C GLN A 195 2.41 6.65 -0.65
N ILE A 196 3.44 5.88 -0.30
CA ILE A 196 3.20 4.52 0.20
C ILE A 196 2.15 4.74 1.26
N MET A 197 0.95 4.16 1.09
CA MET A 197 0.04 4.13 2.23
C MET A 197 0.85 3.46 3.35
N PRO A 198 1.22 4.18 4.42
CA PRO A 198 1.91 3.56 5.55
C PRO A 198 0.93 2.67 6.32
N MET A 199 -0.21 2.38 5.73
CA MET A 199 -1.32 1.67 6.33
C MET A 199 -1.31 0.22 5.85
N GLU A 200 -1.22 -0.71 6.79
CA GLU A 200 -1.53 -2.11 6.54
C GLU A 200 -2.95 -2.24 5.94
N SER A 201 -3.15 -3.18 5.03
CA SER A 201 -4.46 -3.38 4.37
C SER A 201 -5.63 -3.48 5.35
N SER A 202 -5.41 -4.09 6.51
CA SER A 202 -6.40 -4.22 7.59
C SER A 202 -6.95 -2.90 8.11
N MET A 203 -6.12 -1.84 8.12
CA MET A 203 -6.57 -0.52 8.57
C MET A 203 -7.31 0.25 7.49
N VAL A 204 -6.92 0.07 6.24
CA VAL A 204 -7.69 0.62 5.12
C VAL A 204 -9.08 0.00 5.12
N ASP A 205 -9.16 -1.33 5.33
CA ASP A 205 -10.42 -2.07 5.41
C ASP A 205 -11.30 -1.55 6.55
N PHE A 206 -10.73 -1.38 7.74
CA PHE A 206 -11.43 -0.83 8.89
C PHE A 206 -11.90 0.61 8.67
N SER A 207 -11.02 1.45 8.13
CA SER A 207 -11.33 2.86 7.85
C SER A 207 -12.43 2.98 6.79
N PHE A 208 -12.35 2.18 5.72
CA PHE A 208 -13.39 2.14 4.70
C PHE A 208 -14.75 1.75 5.28
N GLN A 209 -14.80 0.69 6.10
CA GLN A 209 -16.02 0.21 6.72
C GLN A 209 -16.65 1.29 7.63
N ASN A 210 -15.86 1.93 8.48
CA ASN A 210 -16.34 2.94 9.42
C ASN A 210 -16.84 4.20 8.71
N ILE A 211 -16.04 4.76 7.79
CA ILE A 211 -16.41 5.97 7.04
C ILE A 211 -17.67 5.73 6.21
N THR A 212 -17.78 4.56 5.58
CA THR A 212 -18.95 4.17 4.78
C THR A 212 -20.18 4.01 5.66
N ALA A 213 -20.06 3.28 6.78
CA ALA A 213 -21.14 3.08 7.73
C ALA A 213 -21.66 4.40 8.31
N GLU A 214 -20.76 5.29 8.71
CA GLU A 214 -21.11 6.60 9.25
C GLU A 214 -21.81 7.49 8.20
N THR A 215 -21.30 7.51 6.97
CA THR A 215 -21.88 8.31 5.89
C THR A 215 -23.29 7.83 5.55
N PHE A 216 -23.51 6.52 5.45
CA PHE A 216 -24.82 5.96 5.15
C PHE A 216 -25.80 6.11 6.32
N GLN A 217 -25.34 5.98 7.56
CA GLN A 217 -26.17 6.21 8.74
C GLN A 217 -26.69 7.66 8.81
N LYS A 218 -25.84 8.65 8.53
CA LYS A 218 -26.22 10.07 8.47
C LYS A 218 -27.26 10.35 7.38
N SER A 219 -27.24 9.59 6.31
CA SER A 219 -28.16 9.71 5.17
C SER A 219 -29.39 8.82 5.28
N CYS A 220 -29.57 8.12 6.41
CA CYS A 220 -30.66 7.14 6.63
C CYS A 220 -30.70 6.01 5.58
N ILE A 221 -29.56 5.68 4.97
CA ILE A 221 -29.42 4.56 4.04
C ILE A 221 -29.10 3.31 4.84
N LEU A 222 -29.98 2.32 4.75
CA LEU A 222 -29.75 1.01 5.37
C LEU A 222 -28.82 0.17 4.49
N TYR A 223 -27.80 -0.41 5.11
CA TYR A 223 -26.94 -1.39 4.45
C TYR A 223 -26.93 -2.70 5.25
N GLU A 224 -26.90 -3.81 4.50
CA GLU A 224 -26.88 -5.16 5.08
C GLU A 224 -25.49 -5.55 5.53
N SER A 225 -24.51 -5.37 4.66
CA SER A 225 -23.12 -5.73 4.93
C SER A 225 -22.15 -4.94 4.03
N ILE A 226 -20.90 -4.87 4.48
CA ILE A 226 -19.76 -4.40 3.71
C ILE A 226 -18.78 -5.56 3.58
N VAL A 227 -18.69 -6.15 2.41
CA VAL A 227 -17.84 -7.30 2.13
C VAL A 227 -16.50 -6.85 1.53
N ILE A 228 -15.41 -7.31 2.13
CA ILE A 228 -14.06 -7.16 1.58
C ILE A 228 -13.83 -8.33 0.62
N LEU A 229 -13.69 -8.05 -0.67
CA LEU A 229 -13.49 -9.07 -1.70
C LEU A 229 -12.01 -9.37 -1.90
N ASN A 230 -11.21 -8.32 -2.01
CA ASN A 230 -9.75 -8.37 -2.19
C ASN A 230 -9.13 -7.13 -1.54
N THR A 231 -7.82 -7.03 -1.53
CA THR A 231 -7.12 -5.82 -1.09
C THR A 231 -7.65 -4.60 -1.83
N PHE A 232 -8.21 -3.64 -1.09
CA PHE A 232 -8.82 -2.40 -1.61
C PHE A 232 -10.04 -2.57 -2.52
N GLU A 233 -10.70 -3.72 -2.51
CA GLU A 233 -11.94 -3.96 -3.25
C GLU A 233 -13.07 -4.35 -2.29
N TYR A 234 -14.14 -3.57 -2.28
CA TYR A 234 -15.25 -3.67 -1.34
C TYR A 234 -16.58 -3.71 -2.06
N VAL A 235 -17.51 -4.49 -1.54
CA VAL A 235 -18.92 -4.45 -1.96
C VAL A 235 -19.76 -4.02 -0.77
N VAL A 236 -20.58 -3.01 -0.98
CA VAL A 236 -21.63 -2.60 -0.04
C VAL A 236 -22.95 -3.11 -0.57
N ILE A 237 -23.68 -3.84 0.28
CA ILE A 237 -24.97 -4.43 -0.02
C ILE A 237 -26.05 -3.57 0.64
N LEU A 238 -26.98 -3.05 -0.15
CA LEU A 238 -28.07 -2.22 0.29
C LEU A 238 -29.40 -2.93 0.06
N SER A 239 -30.37 -2.72 0.97
CA SER A 239 -31.73 -3.26 0.88
C SER A 239 -32.78 -2.17 1.07
N GLY A 240 -34.01 -2.44 0.68
CA GLY A 240 -35.17 -1.60 0.95
C GLY A 240 -35.16 -0.23 0.25
N LEU A 241 -34.37 -0.06 -0.80
CA LEU A 241 -34.26 1.18 -1.56
C LEU A 241 -34.84 0.98 -2.97
N GLN A 242 -35.45 2.04 -3.52
CA GLN A 242 -35.81 2.13 -4.94
C GLN A 242 -34.85 3.12 -5.60
N LEU A 243 -33.80 2.59 -6.25
CA LEU A 243 -32.69 3.38 -6.77
C LEU A 243 -33.14 4.48 -7.73
N GLU A 244 -34.12 4.21 -8.60
CA GLU A 244 -34.64 5.20 -9.55
C GLU A 244 -35.21 6.45 -8.86
N GLN A 245 -35.86 6.28 -7.70
CA GLN A 245 -36.48 7.38 -6.95
C GLN A 245 -35.45 8.21 -6.16
N ILE A 246 -34.37 7.57 -5.71
CA ILE A 246 -33.37 8.20 -4.85
C ILE A 246 -32.03 8.45 -5.56
N ARG A 247 -31.95 8.25 -6.85
CA ARG A 247 -30.71 8.29 -7.64
C ARG A 247 -29.88 9.56 -7.39
N GLN A 248 -30.50 10.73 -7.42
CA GLN A 248 -29.79 11.99 -7.21
C GLN A 248 -29.29 12.15 -5.78
N PRO A 249 -30.12 12.04 -4.71
CA PRO A 249 -29.63 12.14 -3.34
C PRO A 249 -28.63 11.03 -3.01
N PHE A 250 -28.77 9.83 -3.56
CA PHE A 250 -27.79 8.76 -3.41
C PHE A 250 -26.44 9.10 -4.03
N THR A 251 -26.44 9.69 -5.22
CA THR A 251 -25.23 10.20 -5.87
C THR A 251 -24.52 11.25 -5.02
N GLU A 252 -25.25 12.20 -4.43
CA GLU A 252 -24.70 13.25 -3.57
C GLU A 252 -24.05 12.64 -2.30
N ASN A 253 -24.70 11.63 -1.72
CA ASN A 253 -24.16 10.89 -0.59
C ASN A 253 -22.88 10.14 -0.93
N LEU A 254 -22.81 9.50 -2.11
CA LEU A 254 -21.58 8.85 -2.59
C LEU A 254 -20.46 9.85 -2.83
N LEU A 255 -20.76 11.02 -3.40
CA LEU A 255 -19.75 12.07 -3.58
C LEU A 255 -19.21 12.60 -2.24
N THR A 256 -20.07 12.66 -1.22
CA THR A 256 -19.66 12.99 0.16
C THR A 256 -18.78 11.89 0.74
N LEU A 257 -19.17 10.62 0.55
CA LEU A 257 -18.34 9.46 0.94
C LEU A 257 -16.97 9.50 0.26
N PHE A 258 -16.91 9.80 -1.05
CA PHE A 258 -15.63 9.90 -1.76
C PHE A 258 -14.73 10.98 -1.18
N LYS A 259 -15.26 12.17 -0.88
CA LYS A 259 -14.50 13.25 -0.24
C LYS A 259 -13.92 12.80 1.11
N ASN A 260 -14.73 12.13 1.93
CA ASN A 260 -14.29 11.63 3.23
C ASN A 260 -13.19 10.56 3.09
N LEU A 261 -13.38 9.58 2.19
CA LEU A 261 -12.38 8.55 1.93
C LEU A 261 -11.08 9.14 1.36
N GLN A 262 -11.18 10.07 0.41
CA GLN A 262 -10.02 10.74 -0.18
C GLN A 262 -9.21 11.54 0.84
N SER A 263 -9.90 12.29 1.71
CA SER A 263 -9.23 13.10 2.72
C SER A 263 -8.51 12.27 3.78
N PHE A 264 -9.03 11.07 4.08
CA PHE A 264 -8.49 10.21 5.12
C PHE A 264 -7.51 9.15 4.57
N LEU A 265 -7.84 8.52 3.44
CA LEU A 265 -7.05 7.42 2.86
C LEU A 265 -6.11 7.87 1.74
N HIS A 266 -6.15 9.13 1.30
CA HIS A 266 -5.34 9.65 0.20
C HIS A 266 -5.39 8.74 -1.04
N CYS A 267 -6.59 8.40 -1.50
CA CYS A 267 -6.82 7.48 -2.60
C CYS A 267 -7.79 8.04 -3.64
N GLU A 268 -7.73 7.53 -4.86
CA GLU A 268 -8.79 7.65 -5.85
C GLU A 268 -9.76 6.48 -5.71
N ILE A 269 -11.01 6.68 -6.16
CA ILE A 269 -12.09 5.72 -5.94
C ILE A 269 -12.78 5.42 -7.27
N ALA A 270 -12.82 4.15 -7.69
CA ALA A 270 -13.77 3.70 -8.68
C ALA A 270 -15.01 3.13 -7.97
N CYS A 271 -16.19 3.52 -8.42
CA CYS A 271 -17.46 3.12 -7.84
C CYS A 271 -18.44 2.72 -8.92
N GLY A 272 -18.92 1.48 -8.84
CA GLY A 272 -19.96 0.93 -9.71
C GLY A 272 -21.23 0.60 -8.91
N ILE A 273 -22.40 0.97 -9.44
CA ILE A 273 -23.69 0.79 -8.79
C ILE A 273 -24.58 -0.07 -9.68
N ALA A 274 -25.05 -1.19 -9.14
CA ALA A 274 -26.02 -2.05 -9.82
C ALA A 274 -27.45 -1.54 -9.61
N PRO A 275 -28.40 -1.89 -10.51
CA PRO A 275 -29.83 -1.79 -10.19
C PRO A 275 -30.22 -2.75 -9.07
N GLU A 276 -31.47 -2.69 -8.61
CA GLU A 276 -32.03 -3.71 -7.76
C GLU A 276 -32.08 -5.04 -8.49
N VAL A 277 -31.49 -6.05 -7.89
CA VAL A 277 -31.47 -7.43 -8.40
C VAL A 277 -31.77 -8.42 -7.31
N SER A 278 -32.27 -9.59 -7.68
CA SER A 278 -32.56 -10.67 -6.74
C SER A 278 -31.26 -11.25 -6.13
N LEU A 279 -31.39 -11.86 -4.97
CA LEU A 279 -30.28 -12.47 -4.24
C LEU A 279 -29.49 -13.46 -5.12
N THR A 280 -30.15 -14.20 -5.99
CA THR A 280 -29.55 -15.17 -6.90
C THR A 280 -28.71 -14.52 -8.02
N GLU A 281 -29.05 -13.30 -8.42
CA GLU A 281 -28.37 -12.58 -9.51
C GLU A 281 -27.15 -11.77 -9.04
N LEU A 282 -26.97 -11.61 -7.72
CA LEU A 282 -25.88 -10.78 -7.17
C LEU A 282 -24.48 -11.21 -7.61
N PRO A 283 -24.12 -12.53 -7.66
CA PRO A 283 -22.77 -12.93 -8.11
C PRO A 283 -22.48 -12.56 -9.57
N GLU A 284 -23.49 -12.71 -10.45
CA GLU A 284 -23.37 -12.30 -11.85
C GLU A 284 -23.31 -10.79 -11.99
N THR A 285 -24.12 -10.09 -11.23
CA THR A 285 -24.13 -8.62 -11.18
C THR A 285 -22.78 -8.07 -10.72
N LEU A 286 -22.14 -8.68 -9.74
CA LEU A 286 -20.78 -8.32 -9.33
C LEU A 286 -19.78 -8.48 -10.48
N THR A 287 -19.90 -9.55 -11.25
CA THR A 287 -19.04 -9.77 -12.43
C THR A 287 -19.24 -8.66 -13.45
N ARG A 288 -20.47 -8.27 -13.76
CA ARG A 288 -20.80 -7.17 -14.66
C ARG A 288 -20.30 -5.82 -14.15
N LEU A 289 -20.35 -5.57 -12.84
CA LEU A 289 -19.78 -4.35 -12.24
C LEU A 289 -18.25 -4.30 -12.40
N ARG A 290 -17.57 -5.45 -12.27
CA ARG A 290 -16.12 -5.53 -12.54
C ARG A 290 -15.79 -5.29 -14.01
N GLU A 291 -16.53 -5.87 -14.92
CA GLU A 291 -16.39 -5.63 -16.36
C GLU A 291 -16.62 -4.16 -16.73
N MET A 292 -17.64 -3.53 -16.15
CA MET A 292 -17.91 -2.10 -16.32
C MET A 292 -16.71 -1.26 -15.84
N ARG A 293 -16.15 -1.58 -14.67
CA ARG A 293 -14.96 -0.88 -14.14
C ARG A 293 -13.76 -1.07 -15.06
N GLU A 294 -13.47 -2.29 -15.51
CA GLU A 294 -12.34 -2.60 -16.41
C GLU A 294 -12.48 -1.96 -17.80
N SER A 295 -13.70 -1.64 -18.18
CA SER A 295 -14.00 -0.93 -19.42
C SER A 295 -13.99 0.60 -19.28
N ASN A 296 -13.88 1.14 -18.07
CA ASN A 296 -13.95 2.59 -17.77
C ASN A 296 -12.88 3.01 -16.73
N LEU A 297 -11.63 2.69 -17.00
CA LEU A 297 -10.52 2.98 -16.06
C LEU A 297 -10.19 4.47 -15.91
N ASN A 298 -10.79 5.34 -16.71
CA ASN A 298 -10.72 6.79 -16.59
C ASN A 298 -11.78 7.40 -15.67
N SER A 299 -12.77 6.61 -15.22
CA SER A 299 -13.88 7.10 -14.40
C SER A 299 -13.61 6.89 -12.91
N VAL A 300 -12.60 7.59 -12.39
CA VAL A 300 -12.32 7.65 -10.95
C VAL A 300 -13.07 8.84 -10.32
N ASN A 301 -13.40 8.68 -9.04
CA ASN A 301 -14.09 9.69 -8.21
C ASN A 301 -15.47 10.11 -8.77
N LYS A 302 -16.07 9.24 -9.58
CA LYS A 302 -17.44 9.40 -10.11
C LYS A 302 -18.19 8.08 -9.96
N PRO A 303 -19.44 8.10 -9.46
CA PRO A 303 -20.27 6.90 -9.43
C PRO A 303 -20.74 6.54 -10.83
N LEU A 304 -20.59 5.29 -11.21
CA LEU A 304 -21.06 4.73 -12.49
C LEU A 304 -22.24 3.80 -12.23
N PHE A 305 -23.32 4.00 -12.96
CA PHE A 305 -24.50 3.14 -12.88
C PHE A 305 -24.45 2.06 -13.97
N LEU A 306 -24.63 0.81 -13.60
CA LEU A 306 -24.59 -0.33 -14.53
C LEU A 306 -25.68 -0.25 -15.60
N GLN A 307 -26.81 0.39 -15.30
CA GLN A 307 -27.92 0.60 -16.24
C GLN A 307 -27.52 1.53 -17.41
N ASP A 308 -26.63 2.50 -17.17
CA ASP A 308 -26.19 3.47 -18.16
C ASP A 308 -24.92 2.98 -18.90
N PHE A 309 -24.40 1.82 -18.51
CA PHE A 309 -23.15 1.32 -19.05
C PHE A 309 -23.34 0.75 -20.46
N VAL A 310 -22.61 1.33 -21.39
CA VAL A 310 -22.42 0.81 -22.74
C VAL A 310 -20.95 0.39 -22.87
N PRO A 311 -20.66 -0.90 -23.12
CA PRO A 311 -19.29 -1.35 -23.31
C PRO A 311 -18.57 -0.54 -24.39
N SER A 312 -17.37 -0.09 -24.09
CA SER A 312 -16.54 0.61 -25.08
C SER A 312 -16.13 -0.35 -26.19
N THR A 313 -16.41 0.01 -27.44
CA THR A 313 -15.97 -0.72 -28.64
C THR A 313 -14.68 -0.15 -29.22
N THR A 314 -14.00 0.71 -28.50
CA THR A 314 -12.80 1.41 -28.99
C THR A 314 -11.67 0.41 -29.23
N SER A 315 -11.28 0.25 -30.49
CA SER A 315 -10.06 -0.48 -30.83
C SER A 315 -8.83 0.35 -30.47
N TYR A 316 -7.82 -0.33 -29.97
CA TYR A 316 -6.53 0.30 -29.72
C TYR A 316 -5.86 0.70 -31.03
N ILE A 317 -5.47 1.94 -31.14
CA ILE A 317 -4.60 2.46 -32.22
C ILE A 317 -3.35 3.01 -31.53
N PRO A 318 -2.17 2.49 -31.81
CA PRO A 318 -0.95 2.93 -31.11
C PRO A 318 -0.69 4.44 -31.26
N PRO A 319 -0.06 5.09 -30.28
CA PRO A 319 0.44 6.45 -30.46
C PRO A 319 1.52 6.47 -31.54
N SER A 320 1.93 7.66 -31.98
CA SER A 320 3.04 7.77 -32.93
C SER A 320 4.35 7.34 -32.28
N LEU A 321 4.66 6.04 -32.39
CA LEU A 321 5.83 5.42 -31.76
C LEU A 321 7.15 6.00 -32.28
N GLU A 322 7.20 6.42 -33.55
CA GLU A 322 8.36 7.09 -34.17
C GLU A 322 8.64 8.44 -33.50
N VAL A 323 7.60 9.22 -33.18
CA VAL A 323 7.74 10.50 -32.49
C VAL A 323 8.27 10.30 -31.07
N ILE A 324 7.74 9.32 -30.35
CA ILE A 324 8.20 8.97 -28.99
C ILE A 324 9.67 8.54 -29.04
N ASN A 325 10.04 7.67 -29.99
CA ASN A 325 11.43 7.24 -30.16
C ASN A 325 12.38 8.42 -30.44
N THR A 326 11.93 9.37 -31.27
CA THR A 326 12.71 10.59 -31.57
C THR A 326 12.97 11.41 -30.28
N PHE A 327 11.96 11.59 -29.42
CA PHE A 327 12.15 12.28 -28.14
C PHE A 327 13.11 11.55 -27.22
N LEU A 328 13.06 10.21 -27.18
CA LEU A 328 14.03 9.41 -26.40
C LEU A 328 15.47 9.60 -26.92
N GLU A 329 15.67 9.57 -28.25
CA GLU A 329 16.98 9.79 -28.85
C GLU A 329 17.52 11.21 -28.58
N GLN A 330 16.63 12.21 -28.51
CA GLN A 330 16.95 13.58 -28.15
C GLN A 330 17.06 13.82 -26.64
N LYS A 331 16.89 12.78 -25.82
CA LYS A 331 16.90 12.84 -24.35
C LYS A 331 15.82 13.75 -23.76
N GLN A 332 14.70 13.87 -24.41
CA GLN A 332 13.57 14.74 -24.05
C GLN A 332 12.45 13.90 -23.40
N ALA A 333 12.70 13.40 -22.18
CA ALA A 333 11.75 12.56 -21.45
C ALA A 333 10.39 13.24 -21.25
N ASP A 334 10.39 14.53 -20.87
CA ASP A 334 9.14 15.26 -20.63
C ASP A 334 8.30 15.47 -21.90
N ALA A 335 8.95 15.67 -23.05
CA ALA A 335 8.27 15.78 -24.33
C ALA A 335 7.63 14.44 -24.76
N ALA A 336 8.30 13.32 -24.51
CA ALA A 336 7.75 12.00 -24.74
C ALA A 336 6.54 11.74 -23.84
N LEU A 337 6.62 12.06 -22.56
CA LEU A 337 5.53 11.94 -21.59
C LEU A 337 4.34 12.83 -21.93
N GLN A 338 4.57 14.08 -22.32
CA GLN A 338 3.52 14.99 -22.75
C GLN A 338 2.79 14.49 -24.01
N ASN A 339 3.53 13.86 -24.95
CA ASN A 339 2.94 13.25 -26.13
C ASN A 339 2.00 12.10 -25.76
N ILE A 340 2.41 11.23 -24.83
CA ILE A 340 1.61 10.12 -24.32
C ILE A 340 0.38 10.64 -23.55
N GLU A 341 0.53 11.66 -22.72
CA GLU A 341 -0.58 12.27 -21.99
C GLU A 341 -1.63 12.88 -22.94
N ASN A 342 -1.20 13.61 -23.97
CA ASN A 342 -2.07 14.15 -25.00
C ASN A 342 -2.79 13.04 -25.78
N TYR A 343 -2.10 11.94 -26.06
CA TYR A 343 -2.69 10.76 -26.68
C TYR A 343 -3.79 10.15 -25.78
N LEU A 344 -3.50 9.88 -24.52
CA LEU A 344 -4.47 9.34 -23.56
C LEU A 344 -5.68 10.26 -23.39
N SER A 345 -5.47 11.58 -23.31
CA SER A 345 -6.53 12.58 -23.13
C SER A 345 -7.57 12.54 -24.25
N LYS A 346 -7.17 12.27 -25.50
CA LYS A 346 -8.10 12.10 -26.61
C LYS A 346 -9.04 10.91 -26.44
N TYR A 347 -8.51 9.77 -25.93
CA TYR A 347 -9.32 8.58 -25.70
C TYR A 347 -10.21 8.69 -24.46
N ILE A 348 -9.75 9.39 -23.41
CA ILE A 348 -10.55 9.69 -22.21
C ILE A 348 -11.83 10.46 -22.60
N GLN A 349 -11.72 11.41 -23.53
CA GLN A 349 -12.85 12.23 -23.97
C GLN A 349 -13.81 11.49 -24.93
N ALA A 350 -13.30 10.55 -25.72
CA ALA A 350 -14.06 9.96 -26.81
C ALA A 350 -14.89 8.73 -26.40
N SER A 351 -14.35 7.78 -25.65
CA SER A 351 -15.00 6.46 -25.52
C SER A 351 -14.58 5.60 -24.31
N GLY A 352 -13.80 6.16 -23.43
CA GLY A 352 -13.27 5.42 -22.28
C GLY A 352 -12.04 4.56 -22.62
N ILE A 353 -11.27 4.26 -21.60
CA ILE A 353 -10.04 3.46 -21.67
C ILE A 353 -10.27 2.14 -20.98
N THR A 354 -10.08 1.04 -21.71
CA THR A 354 -10.19 -0.33 -21.19
C THR A 354 -8.85 -0.85 -20.67
N LYS A 355 -8.89 -1.89 -19.87
CA LYS A 355 -7.68 -2.59 -19.38
C LYS A 355 -6.84 -3.14 -20.55
N ASN A 356 -7.47 -3.69 -21.59
CA ASN A 356 -6.76 -4.15 -22.78
C ASN A 356 -6.09 -3.01 -23.54
N PHE A 357 -6.72 -1.85 -23.59
CA PHE A 357 -6.11 -0.65 -24.19
C PHE A 357 -4.81 -0.27 -23.43
N LEU A 358 -4.85 -0.23 -22.11
CA LEU A 358 -3.68 0.07 -21.30
C LEU A 358 -2.59 -1.00 -21.44
N LEU A 359 -2.98 -2.27 -21.54
CA LEU A 359 -2.02 -3.37 -21.76
C LEU A 359 -1.26 -3.20 -23.08
N HIS A 360 -1.96 -2.91 -24.18
CA HIS A 360 -1.33 -2.70 -25.48
C HIS A 360 -0.43 -1.46 -25.46
N LEU A 361 -0.90 -0.34 -24.89
CA LEU A 361 -0.09 0.87 -24.75
C LEU A 361 1.20 0.59 -23.96
N ARG A 362 1.10 -0.15 -22.85
CA ARG A 362 2.27 -0.52 -22.04
C ARG A 362 3.27 -1.32 -22.87
N LEU A 363 2.82 -2.34 -23.59
CA LEU A 363 3.68 -3.19 -24.41
C LEU A 363 4.41 -2.40 -25.49
N ASP A 364 3.69 -1.50 -26.18
CA ASP A 364 4.27 -0.67 -27.23
C ASP A 364 5.35 0.29 -26.70
N ILE A 365 5.08 0.94 -25.55
CA ILE A 365 6.05 1.86 -24.95
C ILE A 365 7.23 1.10 -24.35
N GLU A 366 7.01 -0.04 -23.67
CA GLU A 366 8.09 -0.91 -23.18
C GLU A 366 9.01 -1.35 -24.32
N GLN A 367 8.43 -1.77 -25.45
CA GLN A 367 9.21 -2.19 -26.62
C GLN A 367 10.12 -1.07 -27.13
N ILE A 368 9.62 0.16 -27.24
CA ILE A 368 10.43 1.30 -27.72
C ILE A 368 11.52 1.64 -26.72
N VAL A 369 11.19 1.73 -25.44
CA VAL A 369 12.16 2.06 -24.40
C VAL A 369 13.25 0.99 -24.31
N PHE A 370 12.89 -0.29 -24.39
CA PHE A 370 13.87 -1.38 -24.35
C PHE A 370 14.74 -1.41 -25.62
N SER A 371 14.18 -1.12 -26.79
CA SER A 371 14.95 -0.96 -28.03
C SER A 371 15.93 0.21 -27.95
N TYR A 372 15.51 1.35 -27.39
CA TYR A 372 16.34 2.51 -27.15
C TYR A 372 17.52 2.18 -26.20
N LEU A 373 17.26 1.49 -25.09
CA LEU A 373 18.28 1.05 -24.15
C LEU A 373 19.28 0.08 -24.80
N HIS A 374 18.75 -0.94 -25.50
CA HIS A 374 19.58 -1.92 -26.18
C HIS A 374 20.53 -1.29 -27.22
N LYS A 375 20.03 -0.32 -28.02
CA LYS A 375 20.83 0.44 -28.97
C LYS A 375 21.98 1.19 -28.30
N ASN A 376 21.80 1.62 -27.06
CA ASN A 376 22.80 2.31 -26.25
C ASN A 376 23.62 1.36 -25.36
N GLY A 377 23.49 0.04 -25.54
CA GLY A 377 24.26 -0.97 -24.81
C GLY A 377 23.83 -1.17 -23.35
N ILE A 378 22.65 -0.70 -22.97
CA ILE A 378 22.09 -0.78 -21.62
C ILE A 378 21.22 -2.02 -21.52
N GLU A 379 21.45 -2.84 -20.48
CA GLU A 379 20.64 -4.03 -20.18
C GLU A 379 19.36 -3.64 -19.43
N ALA A 380 18.23 -3.65 -20.14
CA ALA A 380 16.95 -3.21 -19.59
C ALA A 380 16.52 -4.04 -18.37
N HIS A 381 16.72 -5.37 -18.39
CA HIS A 381 16.32 -6.24 -17.28
C HIS A 381 17.11 -5.96 -16.00
N THR A 382 18.37 -5.51 -16.12
CA THR A 382 19.21 -5.14 -14.97
C THR A 382 18.85 -3.72 -14.47
N LEU A 383 18.67 -2.76 -15.40
CA LEU A 383 18.31 -1.38 -15.06
C LEU A 383 16.95 -1.30 -14.31
N PHE A 384 16.03 -2.19 -14.65
CA PHE A 384 14.67 -2.23 -14.10
C PHE A 384 14.42 -3.39 -13.14
N SER A 385 15.45 -3.91 -12.48
CA SER A 385 15.35 -5.01 -11.50
C SER A 385 15.01 -4.52 -10.08
N SER A 386 14.12 -3.55 -9.91
CA SER A 386 13.77 -2.99 -8.60
C SER A 386 12.37 -3.40 -8.15
N GLU A 387 12.16 -3.53 -6.83
CA GLU A 387 10.84 -3.75 -6.23
C GLU A 387 9.87 -2.62 -6.59
N GLU A 388 10.36 -1.38 -6.71
CA GLU A 388 9.57 -0.22 -7.15
C GLU A 388 8.94 -0.45 -8.53
N ARG A 389 9.72 -0.99 -9.50
CA ARG A 389 9.18 -1.33 -10.82
C ARG A 389 8.08 -2.37 -10.72
N ASP A 390 8.29 -3.42 -9.94
CA ASP A 390 7.34 -4.53 -9.82
C ASP A 390 6.02 -4.07 -9.22
N GLU A 391 6.07 -3.13 -8.29
CA GLU A 391 4.89 -2.47 -7.75
C GLU A 391 4.18 -1.61 -8.81
N LEU A 392 4.91 -0.75 -9.52
CA LEU A 392 4.36 0.13 -10.55
C LEU A 392 3.75 -0.65 -11.72
N ILE A 393 4.42 -1.71 -12.19
CA ILE A 393 3.92 -2.53 -13.30
C ILE A 393 2.65 -3.30 -12.90
N THR A 394 2.59 -3.80 -11.67
CA THR A 394 1.42 -4.53 -11.15
C THR A 394 0.20 -3.62 -11.11
N LYS A 395 0.36 -2.37 -10.68
CA LYS A 395 -0.73 -1.39 -10.58
C LYS A 395 -1.06 -0.71 -11.92
N SER A 396 -0.18 -0.76 -12.91
CA SER A 396 -0.30 0.02 -14.16
C SER A 396 -1.59 -0.21 -14.95
N LEU A 397 -2.20 -1.38 -14.81
CA LEU A 397 -3.44 -1.73 -15.50
C LEU A 397 -4.72 -1.45 -14.70
N ASP A 398 -4.60 -0.92 -13.50
CA ASP A 398 -5.74 -0.67 -12.62
C ASP A 398 -6.44 0.66 -12.91
N ALA A 399 -5.69 1.68 -13.31
CA ALA A 399 -6.23 2.98 -13.69
C ALA A 399 -5.23 3.78 -14.56
N VAL A 400 -5.75 4.73 -15.35
CA VAL A 400 -4.94 5.59 -16.24
C VAL A 400 -3.81 6.34 -15.52
N PRO A 401 -4.02 6.94 -14.33
CA PRO A 401 -2.94 7.60 -13.59
C PRO A 401 -1.80 6.65 -13.22
N TYR A 402 -2.09 5.40 -12.85
CA TYR A 402 -1.05 4.41 -12.53
C TYR A 402 -0.26 3.97 -13.75
N MET A 403 -0.94 3.82 -14.91
CA MET A 403 -0.24 3.59 -16.17
C MET A 403 0.73 4.74 -16.46
N PHE A 404 0.28 5.99 -16.32
CA PHE A 404 1.11 7.16 -16.60
C PHE A 404 2.31 7.24 -15.64
N ASN A 405 2.13 6.90 -14.37
CA ASN A 405 3.23 6.83 -13.40
C ASN A 405 4.26 5.76 -13.74
N TYR A 406 3.81 4.58 -14.17
CA TYR A 406 4.70 3.53 -14.64
C TYR A 406 5.48 3.97 -15.88
N LEU A 407 4.81 4.56 -16.88
CA LEU A 407 5.46 5.04 -18.09
C LEU A 407 6.43 6.19 -17.82
N ARG A 408 6.11 7.07 -16.87
CA ARG A 408 7.01 8.13 -16.39
C ARG A 408 8.28 7.53 -15.80
N TYR A 409 8.14 6.60 -14.86
CA TYR A 409 9.27 5.90 -14.26
C TYR A 409 10.15 5.25 -15.34
N LEU A 410 9.54 4.52 -16.28
CA LEU A 410 10.24 3.80 -17.34
C LEU A 410 11.04 4.76 -18.25
N ILE A 411 10.40 5.83 -18.72
CA ILE A 411 10.99 6.79 -19.66
C ILE A 411 12.05 7.65 -18.98
N GLN A 412 11.76 8.22 -17.82
CA GLN A 412 12.71 9.07 -17.10
C GLN A 412 13.96 8.28 -16.71
N ARG A 413 13.79 7.09 -16.13
CA ARG A 413 14.91 6.21 -15.75
C ARG A 413 15.79 5.84 -16.94
N ALA A 414 15.18 5.53 -18.09
CA ALA A 414 15.91 5.18 -19.31
C ALA A 414 16.72 6.37 -19.86
N VAL A 415 16.13 7.55 -19.90
CA VAL A 415 16.79 8.77 -20.44
C VAL A 415 17.87 9.28 -19.49
N GLU A 416 17.60 9.34 -18.19
CA GLU A 416 18.56 9.73 -17.16
C GLU A 416 19.80 8.83 -17.18
N TYR A 417 19.58 7.52 -17.21
CA TYR A 417 20.68 6.56 -17.20
C TYR A 417 21.50 6.62 -18.49
N ASN A 418 20.86 6.75 -19.66
CA ASN A 418 21.57 6.95 -20.92
C ASN A 418 22.35 8.28 -20.95
N SER A 419 21.85 9.32 -20.29
CA SER A 419 22.57 10.60 -20.14
C SER A 419 23.80 10.43 -19.24
N PHE A 420 23.65 9.74 -18.12
CA PHE A 420 24.73 9.42 -17.19
C PHE A 420 25.87 8.64 -17.85
N ILE A 421 25.55 7.62 -18.69
CA ILE A 421 26.58 6.85 -19.42
C ILE A 421 27.33 7.71 -20.43
N ASN A 422 26.66 8.64 -21.08
CA ASN A 422 27.25 9.51 -22.10
C ASN A 422 28.05 10.69 -21.54
N GLU A 423 27.93 11.01 -20.26
CA GLU A 423 28.88 11.83 -19.49
C GLU A 423 30.12 10.98 -19.23
N LYS A 424 31.03 10.98 -20.22
CA LYS A 424 32.08 10.01 -20.52
C LYS A 424 32.98 9.53 -19.36
N ASP A 425 33.03 10.19 -18.23
CA ASP A 425 33.99 9.93 -17.16
C ASP A 425 33.41 9.12 -15.99
N SER A 426 32.09 9.12 -15.80
CA SER A 426 31.48 8.60 -14.57
C SER A 426 31.40 7.07 -14.48
N VAL A 427 31.04 6.37 -15.57
CA VAL A 427 30.86 4.89 -15.53
C VAL A 427 32.20 4.16 -15.41
N VAL A 428 33.20 4.56 -16.21
CA VAL A 428 34.52 3.94 -16.14
C VAL A 428 35.22 4.27 -14.85
N ASP A 429 35.00 5.48 -14.29
CA ASP A 429 35.51 5.86 -12.96
C ASP A 429 34.88 5.03 -11.83
N ILE A 430 33.60 4.73 -11.92
CA ILE A 430 32.94 3.82 -10.96
C ILE A 430 33.60 2.43 -11.03
N VAL A 431 33.80 1.91 -12.25
CA VAL A 431 34.44 0.61 -12.45
C VAL A 431 35.90 0.62 -11.96
N LEU A 432 36.65 1.69 -12.24
CA LEU A 432 38.01 1.84 -11.75
C LEU A 432 38.06 1.91 -10.21
N ASN A 433 37.20 2.70 -9.60
CA ASN A 433 37.11 2.79 -8.14
C ASN A 433 36.77 1.44 -7.50
N TYR A 434 35.86 0.70 -8.09
CA TYR A 434 35.54 -0.65 -7.63
C TYR A 434 36.72 -1.59 -7.73
N ILE A 435 37.40 -1.61 -8.89
CA ILE A 435 38.62 -2.41 -9.09
C ILE A 435 39.69 -2.06 -8.06
N HIS A 436 39.90 -0.77 -7.76
CA HIS A 436 40.88 -0.31 -6.78
C HIS A 436 40.58 -0.73 -5.36
N GLN A 437 39.31 -0.82 -4.99
CA GLN A 437 38.87 -1.23 -3.64
C GLN A 437 38.84 -2.75 -3.47
N HIS A 438 38.53 -3.49 -4.54
CA HIS A 438 38.28 -4.93 -4.51
C HIS A 438 39.31 -5.76 -5.31
N TYR A 439 40.43 -5.19 -5.69
CA TYR A 439 41.41 -5.84 -6.62
C TYR A 439 41.89 -7.22 -6.16
N SER A 440 41.82 -7.52 -4.86
CA SER A 440 42.22 -8.82 -4.30
C SER A 440 41.15 -9.90 -4.45
N GLU A 441 39.92 -9.52 -4.79
CA GLU A 441 38.79 -10.42 -4.95
C GLU A 441 38.66 -10.96 -6.38
N ASP A 442 37.75 -11.92 -6.59
CA ASP A 442 37.46 -12.43 -7.93
C ASP A 442 36.55 -11.46 -8.67
N ILE A 443 37.11 -10.63 -9.52
CA ILE A 443 36.41 -9.63 -10.33
C ILE A 443 36.20 -10.17 -11.73
N SER A 444 34.92 -10.37 -12.11
CA SER A 444 34.57 -10.75 -13.48
C SER A 444 34.06 -9.54 -14.29
N ARG A 445 34.21 -9.63 -15.62
CA ARG A 445 33.66 -8.63 -16.54
C ARG A 445 32.15 -8.52 -16.43
N THR A 446 31.48 -9.66 -16.25
CA THR A 446 30.03 -9.72 -16.11
C THR A 446 29.59 -8.99 -14.84
N MET A 447 30.22 -9.28 -13.70
CA MET A 447 29.92 -8.61 -12.43
C MET A 447 30.08 -7.09 -12.51
N LEU A 448 31.14 -6.60 -13.13
CA LEU A 448 31.37 -5.16 -13.34
C LEU A 448 30.32 -4.54 -14.28
N ALA A 449 29.86 -5.29 -15.27
CA ALA A 449 28.86 -4.84 -16.22
C ALA A 449 27.48 -4.76 -15.54
N ASP A 450 27.13 -5.76 -14.74
CA ASP A 450 25.87 -5.78 -13.97
C ASP A 450 25.81 -4.62 -12.96
N MET A 451 26.92 -4.32 -12.28
CA MET A 451 27.03 -3.21 -11.34
C MET A 451 26.70 -1.85 -11.98
N VAL A 452 27.02 -1.68 -13.24
CA VAL A 452 26.75 -0.44 -14.01
C VAL A 452 25.68 -0.65 -15.08
N TYR A 453 24.80 -1.64 -14.94
CA TYR A 453 23.67 -1.93 -15.83
C TYR A 453 23.98 -1.93 -17.32
N LEU A 454 25.20 -2.31 -17.70
CA LEU A 454 25.66 -2.36 -19.08
C LEU A 454 25.85 -3.78 -19.59
N ASN A 455 25.69 -3.92 -20.89
CA ASN A 455 26.14 -5.14 -21.55
C ASN A 455 27.66 -5.33 -21.39
N PRO A 456 28.14 -6.56 -21.03
CA PRO A 456 29.57 -6.82 -20.81
C PRO A 456 30.48 -6.45 -21.98
N ASP A 457 30.04 -6.65 -23.21
CA ASP A 457 30.81 -6.29 -24.39
C ASP A 457 30.84 -4.79 -24.65
N TYR A 458 29.73 -4.10 -24.33
CA TYR A 458 29.67 -2.65 -24.40
C TYR A 458 30.59 -2.01 -23.35
N LEU A 459 30.52 -2.45 -22.10
CA LEU A 459 31.43 -2.00 -21.04
C LEU A 459 32.91 -2.22 -21.42
N ALA A 460 33.25 -3.40 -21.96
CA ALA A 460 34.65 -3.69 -22.36
C ALA A 460 35.14 -2.73 -23.44
N ARG A 461 34.28 -2.37 -24.42
CA ARG A 461 34.62 -1.38 -25.45
C ARG A 461 34.78 0.02 -24.88
N LEU A 462 33.87 0.43 -23.99
CA LEU A 462 33.89 1.73 -23.34
C LEU A 462 35.17 1.88 -22.48
N PHE A 463 35.42 0.88 -21.62
CA PHE A 463 36.61 0.84 -20.76
C PHE A 463 37.90 0.89 -21.55
N LYS A 464 38.00 0.06 -22.61
CA LYS A 464 39.21 0.06 -23.49
C LYS A 464 39.40 1.39 -24.22
N LYS A 465 38.31 2.07 -24.61
CA LYS A 465 38.40 3.37 -25.28
C LYS A 465 38.95 4.46 -24.34
N GLN A 466 38.60 4.42 -23.05
CA GLN A 466 39.03 5.42 -22.06
C GLN A 466 40.40 5.09 -21.46
N THR A 467 40.63 3.83 -21.04
CA THR A 467 41.87 3.43 -20.34
C THR A 467 42.95 2.93 -21.28
N GLN A 468 42.68 2.81 -22.60
CA GLN A 468 43.54 2.23 -23.63
C GLN A 468 43.95 0.78 -23.37
N THR A 469 43.34 0.11 -22.36
CA THR A 469 43.65 -1.28 -22.03
C THR A 469 42.36 -2.08 -21.75
N SER A 470 42.42 -3.40 -21.78
CA SER A 470 41.29 -4.23 -21.42
C SER A 470 41.08 -4.25 -19.89
N ILE A 471 39.85 -4.48 -19.43
CA ILE A 471 39.51 -4.62 -17.99
C ILE A 471 40.43 -5.66 -17.32
N ILE A 472 40.59 -6.83 -17.94
CA ILE A 472 41.42 -7.92 -17.40
C ILE A 472 42.90 -7.49 -17.29
N ASN A 473 43.42 -6.86 -18.31
CA ASN A 473 44.80 -6.37 -18.28
C ASN A 473 44.98 -5.26 -17.25
N TYR A 474 44.02 -4.37 -17.11
CA TYR A 474 44.05 -3.32 -16.10
C TYR A 474 44.12 -3.91 -14.70
N ILE A 475 43.21 -4.84 -14.36
CA ILE A 475 43.20 -5.53 -13.07
C ILE A 475 44.53 -6.23 -12.82
N THR A 476 45.05 -6.93 -13.85
CA THR A 476 46.34 -7.63 -13.76
C THR A 476 47.48 -6.66 -13.45
N THR A 477 47.59 -5.57 -14.20
CA THR A 477 48.62 -4.55 -13.98
C THR A 477 48.52 -3.93 -12.61
N TYR A 478 47.32 -3.56 -12.20
CA TYR A 478 47.07 -2.96 -10.87
C TYR A 478 47.46 -3.92 -9.72
N ARG A 479 47.10 -5.20 -9.81
CA ARG A 479 47.50 -6.23 -8.84
C ARG A 479 49.04 -6.38 -8.77
N LEU A 480 49.72 -6.35 -9.91
CA LEU A 480 51.18 -6.45 -9.94
C LEU A 480 51.85 -5.20 -9.37
N GLU A 481 51.30 -4.01 -9.58
CA GLU A 481 51.80 -2.79 -8.92
C GLU A 481 51.64 -2.87 -7.39
N LYS A 482 50.48 -3.32 -6.93
CA LYS A 482 50.28 -3.57 -5.49
C LYS A 482 51.16 -4.67 -4.92
N ALA A 483 51.49 -5.69 -5.75
CA ALA A 483 52.46 -6.70 -5.37
C ALA A 483 53.87 -6.14 -5.20
N LYS A 484 54.30 -5.22 -6.07
CA LYS A 484 55.61 -4.54 -5.92
C LYS A 484 55.70 -3.77 -4.61
N GLU A 485 54.62 -3.01 -4.25
CA GLU A 485 54.54 -2.28 -2.98
C GLU A 485 54.71 -3.22 -1.78
N LEU A 486 54.02 -4.37 -1.79
CA LEU A 486 54.08 -5.36 -0.71
C LEU A 486 55.40 -6.14 -0.66
N LEU A 487 56.06 -6.33 -1.81
CA LEU A 487 57.36 -7.02 -1.90
C LEU A 487 58.50 -6.22 -1.27
N LEU A 488 58.38 -4.89 -1.16
CA LEU A 488 59.36 -4.04 -0.46
C LEU A 488 59.44 -4.34 1.03
N ASN A 489 58.40 -4.93 1.61
CA ASN A 489 58.43 -5.39 3.00
C ASN A 489 58.99 -6.82 3.08
N PRO A 490 60.20 -7.01 3.67
CA PRO A 490 60.84 -8.32 3.76
C PRO A 490 60.12 -9.29 4.68
N ASP A 491 59.33 -8.80 5.62
CA ASP A 491 58.62 -9.62 6.60
C ASP A 491 57.42 -10.37 6.02
N ILE A 492 56.95 -9.97 4.82
CA ILE A 492 55.81 -10.63 4.19
C ILE A 492 56.30 -11.72 3.24
N PRO A 493 56.03 -13.01 3.45
CA PRO A 493 56.40 -14.08 2.53
C PRO A 493 55.83 -13.85 1.13
N VAL A 494 56.59 -14.17 0.05
CA VAL A 494 56.15 -13.93 -1.34
C VAL A 494 54.84 -14.66 -1.67
N GLY A 495 54.63 -15.85 -1.08
CA GLY A 495 53.35 -16.57 -1.23
C GLY A 495 52.16 -15.82 -0.59
N THR A 496 52.40 -15.15 0.55
CA THR A 496 51.41 -14.30 1.18
C THR A 496 51.11 -13.03 0.36
N VAL A 497 52.14 -12.45 -0.29
CA VAL A 497 51.92 -11.34 -1.23
C VAL A 497 51.03 -11.77 -2.39
N ALA A 498 51.26 -12.94 -2.99
CA ALA A 498 50.39 -13.46 -4.03
C ALA A 498 48.94 -13.55 -3.61
N LEU A 499 48.68 -14.11 -2.43
CA LEU A 499 47.31 -14.20 -1.85
C LEU A 499 46.69 -12.83 -1.61
N LYS A 500 47.44 -11.89 -1.03
CA LYS A 500 46.93 -10.54 -0.71
C LYS A 500 46.58 -9.72 -1.97
N VAL A 501 47.17 -10.03 -3.10
CA VAL A 501 46.83 -9.36 -4.37
C VAL A 501 45.89 -10.17 -5.27
N GLY A 502 45.26 -11.22 -4.71
CA GLY A 502 44.19 -11.97 -5.38
C GLY A 502 44.64 -13.12 -6.27
N TYR A 503 45.86 -13.67 -6.05
CA TYR A 503 46.32 -14.87 -6.76
C TYR A 503 46.42 -16.06 -5.79
N GLY A 504 45.49 -17.00 -5.89
CA GLY A 504 45.49 -18.24 -5.09
C GLY A 504 46.60 -19.23 -5.49
N ASN A 505 47.15 -19.13 -6.70
CA ASN A 505 48.22 -20.00 -7.19
C ASN A 505 49.52 -19.23 -7.33
N TYR A 506 50.47 -19.55 -6.46
CA TYR A 506 51.79 -18.91 -6.45
C TYR A 506 52.58 -19.10 -7.75
N SER A 507 52.57 -20.29 -8.36
CA SER A 507 53.31 -20.58 -9.58
C SER A 507 52.79 -19.73 -10.75
N TYR A 508 51.49 -19.56 -10.85
CA TYR A 508 50.86 -18.69 -11.84
C TYR A 508 51.25 -17.22 -11.60
N PHE A 509 51.13 -16.75 -10.35
CA PHE A 509 51.53 -15.40 -9.97
C PHE A 509 53.01 -15.12 -10.32
N SER A 510 53.92 -16.03 -9.95
CA SER A 510 55.34 -15.84 -10.16
C SER A 510 55.71 -15.77 -11.66
N LYS A 511 55.05 -16.59 -12.49
CA LYS A 511 55.20 -16.56 -13.93
C LYS A 511 54.67 -15.24 -14.52
N LEU A 512 53.45 -14.87 -14.15
CA LEU A 512 52.81 -13.63 -14.63
C LEU A 512 53.61 -12.39 -14.22
N PHE A 513 54.11 -12.34 -12.98
CA PHE A 513 54.94 -11.26 -12.49
C PHE A 513 56.26 -11.15 -13.31
N LYS A 514 56.91 -12.28 -13.62
CA LYS A 514 58.09 -12.32 -14.44
C LYS A 514 57.83 -11.87 -15.88
N ASP A 515 56.70 -12.32 -16.45
CA ASP A 515 56.34 -11.98 -17.84
C ASP A 515 56.06 -10.47 -18.01
N VAL A 516 55.48 -9.82 -17.01
CA VAL A 516 55.11 -8.40 -17.06
C VAL A 516 56.22 -7.48 -16.54
N ILE A 517 56.88 -7.86 -15.44
CA ILE A 517 57.88 -7.00 -14.77
C ILE A 517 59.32 -7.30 -15.21
N GLY A 518 59.54 -8.45 -15.86
CA GLY A 518 60.84 -8.86 -16.38
C GLY A 518 61.73 -9.63 -15.41
N CYS A 519 61.34 -9.78 -14.14
CA CYS A 519 62.05 -10.57 -13.15
C CYS A 519 61.06 -11.27 -12.19
N THR A 520 61.48 -12.32 -11.52
CA THR A 520 60.63 -13.03 -10.54
C THR A 520 60.38 -12.17 -9.29
N PRO A 521 59.30 -12.43 -8.54
CA PRO A 521 59.03 -11.71 -7.29
C PRO A 521 60.18 -11.79 -6.28
N ASN A 522 60.87 -12.93 -6.21
CA ASN A 522 62.04 -13.11 -5.35
C ASN A 522 63.27 -12.30 -5.80
N GLU A 523 63.49 -12.18 -7.11
CA GLU A 523 64.55 -11.34 -7.68
C GLU A 523 64.24 -9.85 -7.48
N TYR A 524 62.94 -9.45 -7.63
CA TYR A 524 62.48 -8.07 -7.41
C TYR A 524 62.71 -7.62 -5.98
N ARG A 525 62.43 -8.49 -4.98
CA ARG A 525 62.66 -8.23 -3.55
C ARG A 525 64.13 -8.00 -3.20
N LYS A 526 65.06 -8.59 -3.95
CA LYS A 526 66.52 -8.49 -3.69
C LYS A 526 67.17 -7.24 -4.33
N LYS A 527 66.43 -6.56 -5.22
CA LYS A 527 66.84 -5.28 -5.78
C LYS A 527 66.49 -4.13 -4.82
#